data_c8d6bbac9e40a9fbd7b753a55fbeed6f
#
_entry.id   c8d6bbac9e40a9fbd7b753a55fbeed6f
#
_cell.length_a   1.000
_cell.length_b   1.000
_cell.length_c   1.000
_cell.angle_alpha   90.00
_cell.angle_beta   90.00
_cell.angle_gamma   90.00
#
_symmetry.space_group_name_H-M   'P 1'
#
loop_
_entity.id
_entity.type
_entity.pdbx_description
1 polymer ?
#
loop_
_entity_poly.entity_id
_entity_poly.type
_entity_poly.pdbx_seq_one_letter_code
_entity_poly.pdbx_strand_id
1 'polypeptide(L)'
;MNARLGKRLGIALAAPLCAIAGAAAIAVPALAQNEQFIPQLVYRTGAYAPNGIPVANGIADYYTLINERDGGINGVKIVFEECDTGYATDRGVECYERLKGKGPTGAAYVLPQSTGITFALTEKAPVDKIPLITMGYGRSESRDGSVFQWNFPLLGTYWTAADIILQFIADQERGWDKMKGKRIALVYHDSPYGKEPIALLQKRSQMHGFETMFLPVTHPGVEQKATWLQVRQNRPDYVLLWGWGVMNSTALKEAVAVAYPREKMYGVWWSGAEPDVRPAEDGAKGYNSAALQHAAGQFKLHEDLKKYLYDKGKGYAAKLDETGEILYIRGLINAMLGVEAIRTAQEKFGKKPLTGEQVRWGLENLNLTAERLKQLGFDNELQPIRVSCADHEGTRTGRIQTWDGKKWNIASDWITADDSIIAPMVKEAAAKYAAEKKITPGCLVTN
;
A
#
# COMPACT_ATOMS: atom_id res chain seq x y z
N MET A 1 93.13 -36.09 5.11
CA MET A 1 94.27 -35.13 5.30
C MET A 1 93.68 -33.84 5.79
N ASN A 2 93.86 -33.60 7.06
CA ASN A 2 94.33 -32.35 7.69
C ASN A 2 93.67 -31.03 7.21
N ALA A 3 93.30 -30.06 8.04
CA ALA A 3 93.52 -29.79 9.48
C ALA A 3 92.59 -28.59 9.85
N ARG A 4 92.07 -28.64 11.08
CA ARG A 4 92.18 -27.67 12.16
C ARG A 4 91.90 -26.20 12.01
N LEU A 5 90.98 -25.76 12.81
CA LEU A 5 91.03 -24.84 13.98
C LEU A 5 90.75 -23.39 13.72
N GLY A 6 89.85 -22.87 14.58
CA GLY A 6 89.77 -21.43 14.89
C GLY A 6 88.46 -20.99 15.56
N LYS A 7 88.46 -21.14 16.90
CA LYS A 7 87.44 -20.54 17.82
C LYS A 7 87.52 -19.01 17.76
N ARG A 8 86.41 -18.31 17.76
CA ARG A 8 86.24 -17.13 18.66
C ARG A 8 84.77 -16.88 18.98
N LEU A 9 84.45 -16.78 20.22
CA LEU A 9 83.19 -16.36 20.85
C LEU A 9 82.91 -14.89 20.50
N GLY A 10 81.69 -14.60 20.12
CA GLY A 10 81.13 -13.23 20.07
C GLY A 10 79.73 -13.28 20.68
N ILE A 11 79.59 -12.72 21.89
CA ILE A 11 78.31 -12.51 22.58
C ILE A 11 77.66 -11.34 21.89
N ALA A 12 76.45 -11.52 21.26
CA ALA A 12 75.59 -10.44 20.81
C ALA A 12 74.27 -10.50 21.55
N LEU A 13 73.97 -9.44 22.28
CA LEU A 13 72.71 -9.18 22.98
C LEU A 13 71.51 -9.25 22.04
N ALA A 14 70.52 -10.04 22.33
CA ALA A 14 69.21 -10.05 21.73
C ALA A 14 68.33 -9.02 22.42
N ALA A 15 67.95 -7.96 21.69
CA ALA A 15 66.87 -7.05 22.10
C ALA A 15 65.50 -7.60 21.65
N PRO A 16 64.44 -7.59 22.48
CA PRO A 16 63.13 -8.04 22.04
C PRO A 16 62.45 -6.95 21.18
N LEU A 17 62.14 -7.27 19.94
CA LEU A 17 61.20 -6.48 19.12
C LEU A 17 59.80 -6.71 19.67
N CYS A 18 59.22 -5.69 20.35
CA CYS A 18 57.79 -5.60 20.60
C CYS A 18 57.07 -5.34 19.29
N ALA A 19 56.42 -6.38 18.74
CA ALA A 19 55.46 -6.21 17.65
C ALA A 19 54.19 -5.54 18.21
N ILE A 20 54.02 -4.23 17.93
CA ILE A 20 52.76 -3.53 18.12
C ILE A 20 51.82 -3.99 17.00
N ALA A 21 50.95 -4.94 17.30
CA ALA A 21 49.81 -5.29 16.45
C ALA A 21 48.82 -4.12 16.53
N GLY A 22 48.91 -3.18 15.59
CA GLY A 22 47.93 -2.15 15.41
C GLY A 22 46.63 -2.78 14.95
N ALA A 23 45.63 -2.88 15.83
CA ALA A 23 44.28 -3.16 15.46
C ALA A 23 43.75 -1.96 14.62
N ALA A 24 43.76 -2.10 13.30
CA ALA A 24 43.07 -1.18 12.44
C ALA A 24 41.55 -1.38 12.68
N ALA A 25 40.99 -0.62 13.60
CA ALA A 25 39.56 -0.46 13.71
C ALA A 25 39.07 0.11 12.35
N ILE A 26 38.40 -0.72 11.58
CA ILE A 26 37.70 -0.28 10.39
C ILE A 26 36.62 0.70 10.88
N ALA A 27 36.89 1.98 10.83
CA ALA A 27 35.91 3.03 11.08
C ALA A 27 34.85 2.90 9.97
N VAL A 28 33.73 2.24 10.26
CA VAL A 28 32.52 2.32 9.45
C VAL A 28 32.18 3.82 9.41
N PRO A 29 32.06 4.45 8.24
CA PRO A 29 31.82 5.87 8.18
C PRO A 29 30.55 6.22 8.98
N ALA A 30 30.65 7.20 9.86
CA ALA A 30 29.56 7.64 10.75
C ALA A 30 28.27 8.02 10.02
N LEU A 31 28.32 8.21 8.70
CA LEU A 31 27.19 8.44 7.81
C LEU A 31 26.27 7.20 7.68
N ALA A 32 26.80 5.97 7.72
CA ALA A 32 26.00 4.75 7.63
C ALA A 32 25.22 4.44 8.93
N GLN A 33 25.54 5.10 10.04
CA GLN A 33 24.86 4.91 11.33
C GLN A 33 23.58 5.72 11.47
N ASN A 34 23.33 6.71 10.60
CA ASN A 34 22.16 7.61 10.67
C ASN A 34 21.23 7.44 9.45
N GLU A 35 20.97 6.22 9.06
CA GLU A 35 20.15 5.87 7.91
C GLU A 35 18.98 4.97 8.34
N GLN A 36 17.78 5.30 7.85
CA GLN A 36 16.59 4.48 8.01
C GLN A 36 16.35 3.70 6.73
N PHE A 37 16.45 2.38 6.81
CA PHE A 37 16.21 1.52 5.66
C PHE A 37 14.74 1.17 5.50
N ILE A 38 14.22 1.30 4.26
CA ILE A 38 12.85 0.96 3.88
C ILE A 38 12.89 0.13 2.59
N PRO A 39 12.56 -1.17 2.62
CA PRO A 39 12.45 -1.98 1.41
C PRO A 39 11.22 -1.56 0.60
N GLN A 40 11.37 -1.47 -0.71
CA GLN A 40 10.29 -1.15 -1.62
C GLN A 40 10.01 -2.35 -2.53
N LEU A 41 8.96 -3.10 -2.22
CA LEU A 41 8.45 -4.16 -3.09
C LEU A 41 7.67 -3.50 -4.22
N VAL A 42 8.11 -3.73 -5.47
CA VAL A 42 7.51 -3.10 -6.65
C VAL A 42 7.10 -4.16 -7.68
N TYR A 43 6.37 -3.76 -8.70
CA TYR A 43 6.14 -4.56 -9.91
C TYR A 43 6.21 -3.63 -11.12
N ARG A 44 7.46 -3.39 -11.55
CA ARG A 44 7.79 -2.61 -12.75
C ARG A 44 7.76 -3.46 -14.01
N THR A 45 7.64 -4.78 -13.85
CA THR A 45 7.56 -5.76 -14.93
C THR A 45 6.28 -6.59 -14.86
N GLY A 46 5.90 -7.25 -15.96
CA GLY A 46 4.72 -8.12 -16.05
C GLY A 46 3.43 -7.38 -16.38
N ALA A 47 2.31 -8.12 -16.33
CA ALA A 47 1.00 -7.65 -16.79
C ALA A 47 0.43 -6.46 -15.98
N TYR A 48 0.91 -6.26 -14.76
CA TYR A 48 0.42 -5.21 -13.86
C TYR A 48 1.35 -3.99 -13.78
N ALA A 49 2.45 -3.99 -14.54
CA ALA A 49 3.42 -2.90 -14.58
C ALA A 49 2.82 -1.52 -14.89
N PRO A 50 1.83 -1.38 -15.80
CA PRO A 50 1.20 -0.08 -16.07
C PRO A 50 0.60 0.60 -14.82
N ASN A 51 0.15 -0.19 -13.84
CA ASN A 51 -0.36 0.30 -12.56
C ASN A 51 0.72 0.35 -11.48
N GLY A 52 1.68 -0.57 -11.50
CA GLY A 52 2.77 -0.64 -10.50
C GLY A 52 3.82 0.45 -10.63
N ILE A 53 4.17 0.82 -11.86
CA ILE A 53 5.20 1.83 -12.12
C ILE A 53 4.86 3.20 -11.50
N PRO A 54 3.67 3.80 -11.73
CA PRO A 54 3.37 5.10 -11.14
C PRO A 54 3.31 5.06 -9.61
N VAL A 55 2.81 3.98 -8.99
CA VAL A 55 2.83 3.83 -7.53
C VAL A 55 4.27 3.80 -7.01
N ALA A 56 5.14 2.98 -7.62
CA ALA A 56 6.55 2.88 -7.24
C ALA A 56 7.28 4.22 -7.40
N ASN A 57 7.01 4.96 -8.49
CA ASN A 57 7.59 6.28 -8.72
C ASN A 57 7.17 7.28 -7.64
N GLY A 58 5.88 7.32 -7.28
CA GLY A 58 5.39 8.21 -6.23
C GLY A 58 6.01 7.92 -4.86
N ILE A 59 6.20 6.64 -4.51
CA ILE A 59 6.87 6.24 -3.27
C ILE A 59 8.34 6.70 -3.29
N ALA A 60 9.07 6.41 -4.35
CA ALA A 60 10.48 6.78 -4.49
C ALA A 60 10.69 8.29 -4.48
N ASP A 61 9.82 9.03 -5.18
CA ASP A 61 9.87 10.49 -5.20
C ASP A 61 9.60 11.10 -3.82
N TYR A 62 8.65 10.55 -3.06
CA TYR A 62 8.40 11.06 -1.70
C TYR A 62 9.59 10.84 -0.77
N TYR A 63 10.22 9.65 -0.78
CA TYR A 63 11.42 9.39 0.01
C TYR A 63 12.59 10.30 -0.39
N THR A 64 12.77 10.47 -1.70
CA THR A 64 13.80 11.37 -2.23
C THR A 64 13.53 12.83 -1.87
N LEU A 65 12.25 13.26 -1.92
CA LEU A 65 11.85 14.60 -1.51
C LEU A 65 12.17 14.88 -0.03
N ILE A 66 11.85 13.95 0.86
CA ILE A 66 12.16 14.08 2.29
C ILE A 66 13.69 14.21 2.51
N ASN A 67 14.49 13.46 1.75
CA ASN A 67 15.94 13.58 1.82
C ASN A 67 16.45 14.93 1.27
N GLU A 68 15.95 15.38 0.12
CA GLU A 68 16.44 16.57 -0.56
C GLU A 68 15.93 17.88 0.04
N ARG A 69 14.68 17.87 0.54
CA ARG A 69 14.05 19.07 1.11
C ARG A 69 14.34 19.19 2.60
N ASP A 70 14.22 18.09 3.35
CA ASP A 70 14.20 18.09 4.82
C ASP A 70 15.52 17.55 5.42
N GLY A 71 16.43 17.00 4.60
CA GLY A 71 17.63 16.33 5.09
C GLY A 71 17.37 14.97 5.74
N GLY A 72 16.23 14.33 5.42
CA GLY A 72 15.75 13.07 6.00
C GLY A 72 14.67 13.27 7.06
N ILE A 73 14.29 12.19 7.74
CA ILE A 73 13.28 12.20 8.80
C ILE A 73 13.92 12.69 10.09
N ASN A 74 13.74 13.98 10.44
CA ASN A 74 14.40 14.63 11.56
C ASN A 74 15.94 14.44 11.55
N GLY A 75 16.57 14.52 10.37
CA GLY A 75 18.00 14.34 10.16
C GLY A 75 18.45 12.90 9.93
N VAL A 76 17.55 11.92 9.97
CA VAL A 76 17.83 10.51 9.63
C VAL A 76 17.51 10.28 8.15
N LYS A 77 18.52 9.94 7.36
CA LYS A 77 18.39 9.79 5.92
C LYS A 77 17.60 8.53 5.55
N ILE A 78 16.66 8.64 4.63
CA ILE A 78 15.96 7.49 4.09
C ILE A 78 16.85 6.80 3.05
N VAL A 79 17.08 5.51 3.24
CA VAL A 79 17.68 4.63 2.23
C VAL A 79 16.66 3.58 1.86
N PHE A 80 16.41 3.41 0.57
CA PHE A 80 15.48 2.41 0.08
C PHE A 80 16.07 1.59 -1.06
N GLU A 81 15.59 0.36 -1.20
CA GLU A 81 15.99 -0.55 -2.28
C GLU A 81 14.75 -1.19 -2.85
N GLU A 82 14.61 -1.12 -4.18
CA GLU A 82 13.53 -1.76 -4.90
C GLU A 82 13.81 -3.24 -5.14
N CYS A 83 12.77 -4.07 -5.04
CA CYS A 83 12.76 -5.44 -5.47
C CYS A 83 11.51 -5.71 -6.31
N ASP A 84 11.72 -6.05 -7.59
CA ASP A 84 10.62 -6.29 -8.53
C ASP A 84 9.99 -7.68 -8.33
N THR A 85 8.78 -7.67 -7.83
CA THR A 85 7.99 -8.89 -7.56
C THR A 85 7.26 -9.41 -8.81
N GLY A 86 7.13 -8.59 -9.86
CA GLY A 86 6.25 -8.90 -11.00
C GLY A 86 4.80 -9.18 -10.59
N TYR A 87 4.39 -8.74 -9.38
CA TYR A 87 3.09 -9.03 -8.75
C TYR A 87 2.89 -10.50 -8.35
N ALA A 88 3.95 -11.31 -8.31
CA ALA A 88 3.91 -12.72 -7.92
C ALA A 88 4.14 -12.88 -6.41
N THR A 89 3.33 -13.69 -5.75
CA THR A 89 3.37 -13.85 -4.28
C THR A 89 4.68 -14.47 -3.79
N ASP A 90 5.17 -15.50 -4.46
CA ASP A 90 6.43 -16.17 -4.16
C ASP A 90 7.63 -15.22 -4.26
N ARG A 91 7.70 -14.44 -5.35
CA ARG A 91 8.73 -13.39 -5.52
C ARG A 91 8.60 -12.30 -4.47
N GLY A 92 7.38 -11.93 -4.07
CA GLY A 92 7.16 -10.98 -3.00
C GLY A 92 7.72 -11.45 -1.67
N VAL A 93 7.54 -12.74 -1.34
CA VAL A 93 8.14 -13.36 -0.15
C VAL A 93 9.67 -13.40 -0.26
N GLU A 94 10.22 -13.75 -1.43
CA GLU A 94 11.67 -13.72 -1.67
C GLU A 94 12.24 -12.31 -1.49
N CYS A 95 11.62 -11.28 -2.09
CA CYS A 95 12.02 -9.88 -1.92
C CYS A 95 12.02 -9.46 -0.45
N TYR A 96 10.98 -9.83 0.30
CA TYR A 96 10.88 -9.56 1.73
C TYR A 96 12.04 -10.20 2.50
N GLU A 97 12.28 -11.50 2.32
CA GLU A 97 13.36 -12.23 3.04
C GLU A 97 14.74 -11.64 2.72
N ARG A 98 14.98 -11.23 1.48
CA ARG A 98 16.25 -10.63 1.05
C ARG A 98 16.49 -9.25 1.65
N LEU A 99 15.42 -8.46 1.86
CA LEU A 99 15.55 -7.06 2.24
C LEU A 99 15.28 -6.79 3.72
N LYS A 100 14.54 -7.64 4.43
CA LYS A 100 14.07 -7.39 5.80
C LYS A 100 15.16 -7.04 6.81
N GLY A 101 16.36 -7.58 6.65
CA GLY A 101 17.49 -7.37 7.57
C GLY A 101 18.48 -6.29 7.16
N LYS A 102 18.24 -5.58 6.02
CA LYS A 102 19.17 -4.54 5.57
C LYS A 102 19.06 -3.25 6.38
N GLY A 103 20.14 -2.46 6.33
CA GLY A 103 20.26 -1.22 7.10
C GLY A 103 20.67 -1.46 8.56
N PRO A 104 20.94 -0.37 9.30
CA PRO A 104 21.49 -0.49 10.67
C PRO A 104 20.50 -1.07 11.68
N THR A 105 19.20 -0.97 11.44
CA THR A 105 18.12 -1.43 12.34
C THR A 105 17.17 -2.43 11.69
N GLY A 106 17.49 -2.95 10.50
CA GLY A 106 16.58 -3.72 9.66
C GLY A 106 15.54 -2.84 8.98
N ALA A 107 14.57 -3.46 8.31
CA ALA A 107 13.47 -2.76 7.65
C ALA A 107 12.58 -2.03 8.67
N ALA A 108 12.31 -0.75 8.43
CA ALA A 108 11.41 0.05 9.27
C ALA A 108 9.96 -0.43 9.18
N TYR A 109 9.51 -0.70 7.98
CA TYR A 109 8.21 -1.27 7.61
C TYR A 109 8.30 -1.83 6.19
N VAL A 110 7.29 -2.53 5.75
CA VAL A 110 7.17 -3.03 4.38
C VAL A 110 5.85 -2.60 3.77
N LEU A 111 5.89 -2.19 2.51
CA LEU A 111 4.73 -1.97 1.65
C LEU A 111 4.62 -3.18 0.70
N PRO A 112 3.74 -4.17 0.97
CA PRO A 112 3.67 -5.39 0.16
C PRO A 112 3.18 -5.16 -1.27
N GLN A 113 2.42 -4.10 -1.53
CA GLN A 113 1.87 -3.70 -2.83
C GLN A 113 1.01 -4.78 -3.53
N SER A 114 0.56 -5.78 -2.78
CA SER A 114 -0.30 -6.87 -3.25
C SER A 114 -1.00 -7.53 -2.07
N THR A 115 -2.30 -7.78 -2.20
CA THR A 115 -3.08 -8.53 -1.19
C THR A 115 -2.55 -9.95 -1.02
N GLY A 116 -2.18 -10.63 -2.10
CA GLY A 116 -1.60 -11.98 -2.03
C GLY A 116 -0.28 -12.01 -1.24
N ILE A 117 0.62 -11.05 -1.50
CA ILE A 117 1.88 -10.91 -0.76
C ILE A 117 1.60 -10.58 0.72
N THR A 118 0.63 -9.69 1.00
CA THR A 118 0.23 -9.36 2.38
C THR A 118 -0.23 -10.58 3.16
N PHE A 119 -1.08 -11.43 2.56
CA PHE A 119 -1.52 -12.68 3.19
C PHE A 119 -0.35 -13.60 3.51
N ALA A 120 0.59 -13.75 2.58
CA ALA A 120 1.79 -14.59 2.76
C ALA A 120 2.74 -14.03 3.84
N LEU A 121 2.80 -12.70 4.01
CA LEU A 121 3.67 -12.06 5.00
C LEU A 121 3.01 -11.88 6.38
N THR A 122 1.69 -12.04 6.50
CA THR A 122 0.96 -11.79 7.76
C THR A 122 1.50 -12.62 8.94
N GLU A 123 1.93 -13.87 8.71
CA GLU A 123 2.49 -14.72 9.75
C GLU A 123 4.01 -14.49 9.98
N LYS A 124 4.69 -13.88 9.01
CA LYS A 124 6.13 -13.56 9.10
C LYS A 124 6.37 -12.25 9.85
N ALA A 125 5.53 -11.25 9.61
CA ALA A 125 5.65 -9.92 10.18
C ALA A 125 5.83 -9.89 11.72
N PRO A 126 5.03 -10.63 12.51
CA PRO A 126 5.22 -10.68 13.97
C PRO A 126 6.52 -11.36 14.41
N VAL A 127 6.99 -12.36 13.66
CA VAL A 127 8.26 -13.06 13.94
C VAL A 127 9.45 -12.14 13.71
N ASP A 128 9.41 -11.41 12.60
CA ASP A 128 10.49 -10.49 12.20
C ASP A 128 10.35 -9.11 12.85
N LYS A 129 9.22 -8.82 13.52
CA LYS A 129 8.88 -7.54 14.14
C LYS A 129 8.93 -6.37 13.15
N ILE A 130 8.37 -6.58 11.95
CA ILE A 130 8.33 -5.59 10.88
C ILE A 130 6.87 -5.33 10.50
N PRO A 131 6.34 -4.11 10.65
CA PRO A 131 4.96 -3.81 10.30
C PRO A 131 4.76 -3.80 8.78
N LEU A 132 3.60 -4.29 8.35
CA LEU A 132 3.11 -4.23 6.99
C LEU A 132 2.10 -3.10 6.86
N ILE A 133 2.35 -2.14 5.99
CA ILE A 133 1.41 -1.06 5.68
C ILE A 133 0.71 -1.40 4.37
N THR A 134 -0.61 -1.50 4.41
CA THR A 134 -1.44 -1.82 3.25
C THR A 134 -2.51 -0.75 3.07
N MET A 135 -2.17 0.33 2.39
CA MET A 135 -3.07 1.45 2.16
C MET A 135 -4.23 1.06 1.24
N GLY A 136 -5.42 0.90 1.81
CA GLY A 136 -6.62 0.60 1.03
C GLY A 136 -6.67 -0.80 0.42
N TYR A 137 -5.94 -1.78 0.96
CA TYR A 137 -6.00 -3.17 0.49
C TYR A 137 -5.74 -4.18 1.62
N GLY A 138 -6.04 -5.43 1.35
CA GLY A 138 -6.15 -6.60 2.21
C GLY A 138 -5.17 -6.74 3.36
N ARG A 139 -5.60 -7.31 4.41
CA ARG A 139 -6.80 -8.07 4.82
C ARG A 139 -7.80 -7.15 5.53
N SER A 140 -9.10 -7.24 5.21
CA SER A 140 -10.10 -6.36 5.84
C SER A 140 -10.23 -6.57 7.34
N GLU A 141 -10.12 -7.80 7.84
CA GLU A 141 -10.16 -8.13 9.27
C GLU A 141 -8.92 -7.65 10.03
N SER A 142 -7.83 -7.30 9.34
CA SER A 142 -6.61 -6.77 9.98
C SER A 142 -6.78 -5.35 10.54
N ARG A 143 -7.94 -4.73 10.36
CA ARG A 143 -8.35 -3.55 11.10
C ARG A 143 -8.29 -3.78 12.62
N ASP A 144 -8.58 -5.00 13.10
CA ASP A 144 -8.41 -5.35 14.51
C ASP A 144 -6.93 -5.59 14.83
N GLY A 145 -6.25 -4.55 15.28
CA GLY A 145 -4.85 -4.62 15.65
C GLY A 145 -4.57 -5.42 16.92
N SER A 146 -5.58 -5.74 17.72
CA SER A 146 -5.39 -6.64 18.88
C SER A 146 -5.06 -8.07 18.45
N VAL A 147 -5.45 -8.46 17.23
CA VAL A 147 -5.16 -9.77 16.62
C VAL A 147 -4.08 -9.62 15.55
N PHE A 148 -4.21 -8.64 14.67
CA PHE A 148 -3.29 -8.40 13.55
C PHE A 148 -2.28 -7.29 13.91
N GLN A 149 -1.52 -7.53 14.96
CA GLN A 149 -0.64 -6.53 15.60
C GLN A 149 0.42 -5.91 14.66
N TRP A 150 0.65 -6.49 13.48
CA TRP A 150 1.68 -6.07 12.53
C TRP A 150 1.14 -5.74 11.13
N ASN A 151 -0.18 -5.75 10.94
CA ASN A 151 -0.83 -5.37 9.69
C ASN A 151 -1.59 -4.06 9.88
N PHE A 152 -1.36 -3.08 9.02
CA PHE A 152 -1.95 -1.74 9.09
C PHE A 152 -2.65 -1.39 7.77
N PRO A 153 -3.96 -1.72 7.62
CA PRO A 153 -4.73 -1.39 6.41
C PRO A 153 -5.19 0.07 6.44
N LEU A 154 -4.23 0.98 6.38
CA LEU A 154 -4.49 2.41 6.52
C LEU A 154 -5.43 2.94 5.43
N LEU A 155 -6.21 3.95 5.74
CA LEU A 155 -7.18 4.68 4.91
C LEU A 155 -8.43 3.90 4.51
N GLY A 156 -8.48 2.61 4.71
CA GLY A 156 -9.65 1.81 4.34
C GLY A 156 -9.33 0.37 4.04
N THR A 157 -10.34 -0.47 4.13
CA THR A 157 -10.30 -1.88 3.74
C THR A 157 -11.20 -2.13 2.54
N TYR A 158 -11.19 -3.34 1.98
CA TYR A 158 -12.11 -3.66 0.89
C TYR A 158 -13.56 -3.79 1.35
N TRP A 159 -13.81 -4.06 2.62
CA TRP A 159 -15.17 -3.95 3.17
C TRP A 159 -15.62 -2.49 3.25
N THR A 160 -14.73 -1.59 3.66
CA THR A 160 -14.96 -0.14 3.61
C THR A 160 -15.27 0.33 2.18
N ALA A 161 -14.47 -0.07 1.20
CA ALA A 161 -14.69 0.30 -0.21
C ALA A 161 -16.03 -0.17 -0.76
N ALA A 162 -16.35 -1.44 -0.53
CA ALA A 162 -17.60 -2.04 -1.02
C ALA A 162 -18.82 -1.38 -0.37
N ASP A 163 -18.72 -1.05 0.91
CA ASP A 163 -19.81 -0.38 1.64
C ASP A 163 -20.04 1.03 1.13
N ILE A 164 -18.98 1.82 0.91
CA ILE A 164 -19.05 3.16 0.33
C ILE A 164 -19.73 3.13 -1.04
N ILE A 165 -19.34 2.19 -1.91
CA ILE A 165 -19.95 2.05 -3.24
C ILE A 165 -21.43 1.70 -3.12
N LEU A 166 -21.79 0.75 -2.24
CA LEU A 166 -23.18 0.34 -2.06
C LEU A 166 -24.04 1.46 -1.45
N GLN A 167 -23.51 2.23 -0.49
CA GLN A 167 -24.20 3.41 0.05
C GLN A 167 -24.49 4.42 -1.06
N PHE A 168 -23.48 4.74 -1.88
CA PHE A 168 -23.66 5.65 -3.00
C PHE A 168 -24.72 5.16 -3.98
N ILE A 169 -24.69 3.86 -4.34
CA ILE A 169 -25.72 3.26 -5.23
C ILE A 169 -27.11 3.36 -4.58
N ALA A 170 -27.22 3.04 -3.29
CA ALA A 170 -28.50 3.15 -2.58
C ALA A 170 -29.04 4.59 -2.56
N ASP A 171 -28.16 5.58 -2.40
CA ASP A 171 -28.55 6.99 -2.46
C ASP A 171 -29.01 7.40 -3.87
N GLN A 172 -28.37 6.92 -4.94
CA GLN A 172 -28.82 7.12 -6.31
C GLN A 172 -30.20 6.48 -6.56
N GLU A 173 -30.49 5.37 -5.93
CA GLU A 173 -31.80 4.70 -5.97
C GLU A 173 -32.81 5.31 -4.98
N ARG A 174 -32.46 6.37 -4.23
CA ARG A 174 -33.28 7.07 -3.21
C ARG A 174 -33.57 6.25 -1.96
N GLY A 175 -32.69 5.37 -1.59
CA GLY A 175 -32.69 4.67 -0.32
C GLY A 175 -32.51 3.16 -0.42
N TRP A 176 -32.11 2.57 0.68
CA TRP A 176 -31.87 1.13 0.79
C TRP A 176 -33.12 0.26 0.53
N ASP A 177 -34.33 0.80 0.78
CA ASP A 177 -35.60 0.12 0.50
C ASP A 177 -35.83 -0.09 -1.01
N LYS A 178 -35.21 0.73 -1.87
CA LYS A 178 -35.25 0.60 -3.32
C LYS A 178 -34.24 -0.40 -3.89
N MET A 179 -33.35 -0.90 -3.07
CA MET A 179 -32.39 -1.93 -3.47
C MET A 179 -33.02 -3.32 -3.60
N LYS A 180 -34.16 -3.56 -2.97
CA LYS A 180 -34.85 -4.86 -3.00
C LYS A 180 -35.15 -5.31 -4.44
N GLY A 181 -34.71 -6.51 -4.80
CA GLY A 181 -34.88 -7.09 -6.12
C GLY A 181 -33.92 -6.58 -7.20
N LYS A 182 -33.05 -5.60 -6.90
CA LYS A 182 -31.95 -5.20 -7.77
C LYS A 182 -30.94 -6.34 -7.86
N ARG A 183 -30.21 -6.43 -8.96
CA ARG A 183 -29.14 -7.39 -9.16
C ARG A 183 -27.80 -6.67 -9.28
N ILE A 184 -26.82 -7.04 -8.46
CA ILE A 184 -25.47 -6.50 -8.46
C ILE A 184 -24.50 -7.61 -8.84
N ALA A 185 -23.76 -7.42 -9.92
CA ALA A 185 -22.68 -8.34 -10.32
C ALA A 185 -21.34 -7.82 -9.80
N LEU A 186 -20.55 -8.68 -9.19
CA LEU A 186 -19.14 -8.45 -8.88
C LEU A 186 -18.29 -9.17 -9.94
N VAL A 187 -17.65 -8.40 -10.83
CA VAL A 187 -16.61 -8.91 -11.73
C VAL A 187 -15.28 -8.70 -11.02
N TYR A 188 -14.60 -9.79 -10.69
CA TYR A 188 -13.47 -9.71 -9.79
C TYR A 188 -12.28 -10.58 -10.21
N HIS A 189 -11.09 -10.10 -9.90
CA HIS A 189 -9.83 -10.83 -10.03
C HIS A 189 -9.86 -12.08 -9.14
N ASP A 190 -9.72 -13.27 -9.72
CA ASP A 190 -9.77 -14.54 -8.98
C ASP A 190 -8.51 -14.76 -8.13
N SER A 191 -8.46 -14.04 -7.03
CA SER A 191 -7.36 -14.04 -6.04
C SER A 191 -7.90 -13.60 -4.68
N PRO A 192 -7.08 -13.65 -3.61
CA PRO A 192 -7.45 -13.07 -2.31
C PRO A 192 -7.96 -11.63 -2.43
N TYR A 193 -7.34 -10.80 -3.28
CA TYR A 193 -7.77 -9.43 -3.55
C TYR A 193 -9.23 -9.32 -3.99
N GLY A 194 -9.58 -10.01 -5.07
CA GLY A 194 -10.91 -9.88 -5.67
C GLY A 194 -12.02 -10.53 -4.84
N LYS A 195 -11.68 -11.44 -3.94
CA LYS A 195 -12.63 -12.16 -3.08
C LYS A 195 -13.00 -11.41 -1.79
N GLU A 196 -12.19 -10.45 -1.37
CA GLU A 196 -12.40 -9.70 -0.12
C GLU A 196 -13.79 -9.08 0.03
N PRO A 197 -14.38 -8.39 -0.99
CA PRO A 197 -15.66 -7.72 -0.82
C PRO A 197 -16.86 -8.67 -0.73
N ILE A 198 -16.71 -9.97 -1.08
CA ILE A 198 -17.82 -10.92 -1.19
C ILE A 198 -18.62 -11.00 0.12
N ALA A 199 -17.94 -11.10 1.26
CA ALA A 199 -18.61 -11.23 2.57
C ALA A 199 -19.50 -10.02 2.89
N LEU A 200 -19.03 -8.80 2.60
CA LEU A 200 -19.82 -7.59 2.80
C LEU A 200 -21.00 -7.51 1.82
N LEU A 201 -20.77 -7.82 0.54
CA LEU A 201 -21.84 -7.86 -0.46
C LEU A 201 -22.95 -8.84 -0.08
N GLN A 202 -22.61 -10.03 0.40
CA GLN A 202 -23.56 -11.01 0.89
C GLN A 202 -24.32 -10.50 2.12
N LYS A 203 -23.62 -9.85 3.08
CA LYS A 203 -24.24 -9.28 4.27
C LYS A 203 -25.25 -8.19 3.89
N ARG A 204 -24.87 -7.23 3.04
CA ARG A 204 -25.76 -6.16 2.57
C ARG A 204 -26.92 -6.69 1.72
N SER A 205 -26.68 -7.71 0.90
CA SER A 205 -27.73 -8.40 0.12
C SER A 205 -28.80 -9.01 1.03
N GLN A 206 -28.38 -9.73 2.08
CA GLN A 206 -29.31 -10.30 3.05
C GLN A 206 -30.12 -9.22 3.80
N MET A 207 -29.52 -8.08 4.10
CA MET A 207 -30.20 -6.98 4.81
C MET A 207 -31.20 -6.22 3.95
N HIS A 208 -30.89 -6.02 2.67
CA HIS A 208 -31.64 -5.10 1.79
C HIS A 208 -32.34 -5.80 0.63
N GLY A 209 -32.18 -7.12 0.50
CA GLY A 209 -32.94 -7.95 -0.46
C GLY A 209 -32.53 -7.76 -1.92
N PHE A 210 -31.33 -7.26 -2.23
CA PHE A 210 -30.79 -7.30 -3.59
C PHE A 210 -30.09 -8.64 -3.85
N GLU A 211 -30.00 -9.03 -5.12
CA GLU A 211 -29.33 -10.25 -5.55
C GLU A 211 -27.86 -9.97 -5.90
N THR A 212 -26.97 -10.92 -5.61
CA THR A 212 -25.55 -10.84 -5.97
C THR A 212 -25.16 -11.89 -6.98
N MET A 213 -24.34 -11.51 -7.96
CA MET A 213 -23.69 -12.40 -8.92
C MET A 213 -22.18 -12.27 -8.74
N PHE A 214 -21.48 -13.38 -8.57
CA PHE A 214 -20.03 -13.40 -8.42
C PHE A 214 -19.38 -13.98 -9.67
N LEU A 215 -18.65 -13.15 -10.42
CA LEU A 215 -18.07 -13.45 -11.72
C LEU A 215 -16.54 -13.37 -11.64
N PRO A 216 -15.86 -14.49 -11.28
CA PRO A 216 -14.41 -14.52 -11.20
C PRO A 216 -13.78 -14.39 -12.59
N VAL A 217 -12.69 -13.67 -12.69
CA VAL A 217 -11.86 -13.53 -13.87
C VAL A 217 -10.44 -14.00 -13.53
N THR A 218 -9.97 -15.02 -14.23
CA THR A 218 -8.61 -15.54 -14.06
C THR A 218 -7.60 -14.47 -14.49
N HIS A 219 -6.62 -14.21 -13.63
CA HIS A 219 -5.59 -13.21 -13.95
C HIS A 219 -4.64 -13.71 -15.06
N PRO A 220 -4.08 -12.80 -15.86
CA PRO A 220 -4.10 -11.34 -15.72
C PRO A 220 -5.39 -10.65 -16.17
N GLY A 221 -6.43 -11.39 -16.59
CA GLY A 221 -7.73 -10.81 -16.89
C GLY A 221 -7.90 -10.30 -18.33
N VAL A 222 -7.16 -10.85 -19.28
CA VAL A 222 -7.30 -10.52 -20.71
C VAL A 222 -8.44 -11.28 -21.40
N GLU A 223 -8.86 -12.42 -20.85
CA GLU A 223 -9.93 -13.25 -21.38
C GLU A 223 -11.21 -13.05 -20.56
N GLN A 224 -12.09 -12.17 -21.01
CA GLN A 224 -13.31 -11.81 -20.28
C GLN A 224 -14.62 -11.96 -21.07
N LYS A 225 -14.57 -12.39 -22.33
CA LYS A 225 -15.77 -12.49 -23.18
C LYS A 225 -16.89 -13.32 -22.53
N ALA A 226 -16.56 -14.48 -21.98
CA ALA A 226 -17.55 -15.34 -21.32
C ALA A 226 -18.20 -14.67 -20.10
N THR A 227 -17.42 -13.93 -19.31
CA THR A 227 -17.90 -13.17 -18.17
C THR A 227 -18.89 -12.09 -18.62
N TRP A 228 -18.54 -11.31 -19.64
CA TRP A 228 -19.41 -10.22 -20.14
C TRP A 228 -20.62 -10.71 -20.90
N LEU A 229 -20.57 -11.91 -21.52
CA LEU A 229 -21.78 -12.56 -22.03
C LEU A 229 -22.74 -12.92 -20.88
N GLN A 230 -22.26 -13.37 -19.71
CA GLN A 230 -23.11 -13.58 -18.55
C GLN A 230 -23.74 -12.28 -18.05
N VAL A 231 -22.96 -11.17 -18.00
CA VAL A 231 -23.50 -9.82 -17.69
C VAL A 231 -24.62 -9.46 -18.66
N ARG A 232 -24.42 -9.64 -19.97
CA ARG A 232 -25.43 -9.36 -21.00
C ARG A 232 -26.70 -10.21 -20.83
N GLN A 233 -26.54 -11.50 -20.52
CA GLN A 233 -27.68 -12.44 -20.35
C GLN A 233 -28.49 -12.13 -19.10
N ASN A 234 -27.80 -11.86 -17.98
CA ASN A 234 -28.44 -11.66 -16.68
C ASN A 234 -28.86 -10.21 -16.42
N ARG A 235 -28.34 -9.26 -17.18
CA ARG A 235 -28.66 -7.81 -17.10
C ARG A 235 -28.68 -7.28 -15.67
N PRO A 236 -27.55 -7.36 -14.91
CA PRO A 236 -27.51 -6.80 -13.57
C PRO A 236 -27.77 -5.28 -13.63
N ASP A 237 -28.41 -4.74 -12.60
CA ASP A 237 -28.64 -3.31 -12.45
C ASP A 237 -27.33 -2.54 -12.29
N TYR A 238 -26.36 -3.17 -11.62
CA TYR A 238 -25.03 -2.60 -11.37
C TYR A 238 -23.93 -3.66 -11.52
N VAL A 239 -22.76 -3.21 -11.97
CA VAL A 239 -21.54 -4.02 -11.99
C VAL A 239 -20.51 -3.37 -11.09
N LEU A 240 -20.02 -4.11 -10.10
CA LEU A 240 -18.84 -3.73 -9.34
C LEU A 240 -17.61 -4.39 -9.98
N LEU A 241 -16.55 -3.60 -10.20
CA LEU A 241 -15.31 -4.08 -10.78
C LEU A 241 -14.20 -4.12 -9.73
N TRP A 242 -13.75 -5.32 -9.41
CA TRP A 242 -12.63 -5.57 -8.50
C TRP A 242 -11.46 -6.17 -9.27
N GLY A 243 -10.95 -5.40 -10.22
CA GLY A 243 -9.87 -5.77 -11.12
C GLY A 243 -8.57 -5.01 -10.85
N TRP A 244 -7.51 -5.40 -11.52
CA TRP A 244 -6.22 -4.75 -11.48
C TRP A 244 -5.51 -4.80 -12.81
N GLY A 245 -4.78 -3.75 -13.18
CA GLY A 245 -4.01 -3.70 -14.41
C GLY A 245 -4.85 -3.90 -15.66
N VAL A 246 -4.36 -4.69 -16.59
CA VAL A 246 -5.00 -4.96 -17.89
C VAL A 246 -6.44 -5.50 -17.77
N MET A 247 -6.78 -6.12 -16.64
CA MET A 247 -8.13 -6.60 -16.39
C MET A 247 -9.17 -5.47 -16.44
N ASN A 248 -8.83 -4.29 -15.90
CA ASN A 248 -9.74 -3.14 -15.84
C ASN A 248 -10.06 -2.59 -17.23
N SER A 249 -9.04 -2.32 -18.03
CA SER A 249 -9.23 -1.82 -19.39
C SER A 249 -9.93 -2.85 -20.29
N THR A 250 -9.65 -4.14 -20.11
CA THR A 250 -10.35 -5.21 -20.82
C THR A 250 -11.82 -5.25 -20.41
N ALA A 251 -12.13 -5.16 -19.11
CA ALA A 251 -13.50 -5.14 -18.61
C ALA A 251 -14.32 -3.98 -19.24
N LEU A 252 -13.73 -2.80 -19.34
CA LEU A 252 -14.38 -1.64 -19.96
C LEU A 252 -14.64 -1.84 -21.46
N LYS A 253 -13.68 -2.42 -22.19
CA LYS A 253 -13.84 -2.77 -23.62
C LYS A 253 -14.93 -3.81 -23.83
N GLU A 254 -14.94 -4.86 -23.03
CA GLU A 254 -15.96 -5.92 -23.10
C GLU A 254 -17.37 -5.38 -22.70
N ALA A 255 -17.42 -4.48 -21.73
CA ALA A 255 -18.68 -3.79 -21.39
C ALA A 255 -19.25 -2.99 -22.59
N VAL A 256 -18.39 -2.34 -23.38
CA VAL A 256 -18.79 -1.69 -24.65
C VAL A 256 -19.33 -2.74 -25.62
N ALA A 257 -18.61 -3.85 -25.80
CA ALA A 257 -18.99 -4.89 -26.77
C ALA A 257 -20.37 -5.52 -26.48
N VAL A 258 -20.76 -5.58 -25.20
CA VAL A 258 -22.09 -6.08 -24.79
C VAL A 258 -23.12 -4.98 -24.54
N ALA A 259 -22.79 -3.73 -24.88
CA ALA A 259 -23.62 -2.54 -24.67
C ALA A 259 -24.07 -2.33 -23.20
N TYR A 260 -23.25 -2.69 -22.24
CA TYR A 260 -23.53 -2.42 -20.83
C TYR A 260 -23.20 -0.96 -20.47
N PRO A 261 -24.09 -0.21 -19.78
CA PRO A 261 -23.87 1.22 -19.50
C PRO A 261 -22.75 1.44 -18.47
N ARG A 262 -21.80 2.33 -18.80
CA ARG A 262 -20.65 2.64 -17.90
C ARG A 262 -21.08 3.34 -16.61
N GLU A 263 -22.18 4.09 -16.67
CA GLU A 263 -22.77 4.80 -15.51
C GLU A 263 -23.28 3.83 -14.42
N LYS A 264 -23.46 2.56 -14.78
CA LYS A 264 -23.85 1.48 -13.87
C LYS A 264 -22.67 0.62 -13.43
N MET A 265 -21.43 1.03 -13.76
CA MET A 265 -20.21 0.35 -13.36
C MET A 265 -19.46 1.14 -12.30
N TYR A 266 -19.03 0.45 -11.23
CA TYR A 266 -18.32 1.04 -10.10
C TYR A 266 -17.09 0.21 -9.77
N GLY A 267 -15.89 0.75 -9.97
CA GLY A 267 -14.64 0.13 -9.55
C GLY A 267 -14.32 0.37 -8.09
N VAL A 268 -13.61 -0.55 -7.48
CA VAL A 268 -12.89 -0.23 -6.25
C VAL A 268 -11.83 0.83 -6.54
N TRP A 269 -11.34 1.53 -5.54
CA TRP A 269 -10.31 2.57 -5.75
C TRP A 269 -9.05 2.10 -6.50
N TRP A 270 -8.72 0.79 -6.51
CA TRP A 270 -7.64 0.20 -7.32
C TRP A 270 -8.05 -0.13 -8.76
N SER A 271 -9.29 0.12 -9.13
CA SER A 271 -9.83 0.00 -10.50
C SER A 271 -10.31 1.34 -11.04
N GLY A 272 -9.73 2.44 -10.57
CA GLY A 272 -10.16 3.80 -10.90
C GLY A 272 -8.98 4.74 -11.09
N ALA A 273 -8.12 4.42 -12.05
CA ALA A 273 -6.97 5.25 -12.40
C ALA A 273 -6.82 5.40 -13.92
N GLU A 274 -5.96 6.28 -14.35
CA GLU A 274 -5.74 6.61 -15.77
C GLU A 274 -5.35 5.38 -16.62
N PRO A 275 -4.44 4.48 -16.18
CA PRO A 275 -4.12 3.27 -16.94
C PRO A 275 -5.30 2.32 -17.14
N ASP A 276 -6.31 2.39 -16.27
CA ASP A 276 -7.48 1.52 -16.36
C ASP A 276 -8.45 1.97 -17.47
N VAL A 277 -8.59 3.28 -17.67
CA VAL A 277 -9.62 3.88 -18.53
C VAL A 277 -9.10 4.31 -19.90
N ARG A 278 -7.87 4.83 -20.00
CA ARG A 278 -7.30 5.31 -21.28
C ARG A 278 -7.32 4.27 -22.40
N PRO A 279 -6.97 2.97 -22.17
CA PRO A 279 -7.01 2.00 -23.26
C PRO A 279 -8.40 1.67 -23.80
N ALA A 280 -9.47 2.04 -23.08
CA ALA A 280 -10.85 1.88 -23.54
C ALA A 280 -11.40 3.14 -24.23
N GLU A 281 -10.61 4.22 -24.29
CA GLU A 281 -10.94 5.50 -24.97
C GLU A 281 -12.32 6.01 -24.55
N ASP A 282 -13.14 6.44 -25.50
CA ASP A 282 -14.52 6.92 -25.26
C ASP A 282 -15.42 5.84 -24.61
N GLY A 283 -15.05 4.57 -24.74
CA GLY A 283 -15.76 3.45 -24.13
C GLY A 283 -15.72 3.45 -22.61
N ALA A 284 -14.79 4.17 -21.99
CA ALA A 284 -14.71 4.31 -20.54
C ALA A 284 -15.53 5.49 -19.98
N LYS A 285 -16.03 6.40 -20.83
CA LYS A 285 -16.78 7.57 -20.37
C LYS A 285 -18.02 7.17 -19.56
N GLY A 286 -18.19 7.81 -18.41
CA GLY A 286 -19.26 7.53 -17.45
C GLY A 286 -18.92 6.44 -16.42
N TYR A 287 -17.76 5.76 -16.54
CA TYR A 287 -17.32 4.79 -15.56
C TYR A 287 -17.00 5.45 -14.21
N ASN A 288 -17.48 4.82 -13.12
CA ASN A 288 -17.30 5.32 -11.77
C ASN A 288 -16.29 4.45 -10.99
N SER A 289 -15.66 5.02 -9.99
CA SER A 289 -14.92 4.24 -9.00
C SER A 289 -14.93 4.90 -7.62
N ALA A 290 -14.68 4.12 -6.59
CA ALA A 290 -14.32 4.67 -5.29
C ALA A 290 -12.96 5.37 -5.37
N ALA A 291 -12.72 6.34 -4.49
CA ALA A 291 -11.46 7.04 -4.31
C ALA A 291 -11.14 7.24 -2.84
N LEU A 292 -9.86 7.04 -2.47
CA LEU A 292 -9.33 7.27 -1.12
C LEU A 292 -8.90 8.71 -0.90
N GLN A 293 -8.63 9.43 -1.98
CA GLN A 293 -8.13 10.80 -2.00
C GLN A 293 -8.99 11.66 -2.93
N HIS A 294 -8.61 12.93 -3.06
CA HIS A 294 -9.17 13.79 -4.10
C HIS A 294 -8.92 13.24 -5.51
N ALA A 295 -9.63 13.74 -6.51
CA ALA A 295 -9.40 13.36 -7.91
C ALA A 295 -7.97 13.71 -8.36
N ALA A 296 -7.54 13.09 -9.46
CA ALA A 296 -6.26 13.41 -10.10
C ALA A 296 -6.07 14.91 -10.30
N GLY A 297 -4.84 15.37 -10.19
CA GLY A 297 -4.45 16.77 -10.35
C GLY A 297 -3.20 17.10 -9.55
N GLN A 298 -2.74 18.33 -9.71
CA GLN A 298 -1.60 18.83 -8.93
C GLN A 298 -2.11 19.59 -7.69
N PHE A 299 -1.45 19.36 -6.58
CA PHE A 299 -1.72 20.03 -5.31
C PHE A 299 -0.42 20.57 -4.69
N LYS A 300 -0.46 21.15 -3.52
CA LYS A 300 0.66 21.91 -2.94
C LYS A 300 1.99 21.16 -2.92
N LEU A 301 2.00 19.86 -2.64
CA LEU A 301 3.22 19.04 -2.62
C LEU A 301 3.94 19.03 -3.98
N HIS A 302 3.21 19.17 -5.10
CA HIS A 302 3.79 19.14 -6.45
C HIS A 302 4.74 20.32 -6.71
N GLU A 303 4.56 21.45 -6.03
CA GLU A 303 5.50 22.58 -6.11
C GLU A 303 6.87 22.16 -5.55
N ASP A 304 6.86 21.41 -4.44
CA ASP A 304 8.09 20.90 -3.82
C ASP A 304 8.72 19.78 -4.68
N LEU A 305 7.90 18.84 -5.22
CA LEU A 305 8.38 17.82 -6.15
C LEU A 305 9.09 18.48 -7.34
N LYS A 306 8.45 19.48 -7.96
CA LYS A 306 9.05 20.21 -9.08
C LYS A 306 10.39 20.83 -8.65
N LYS A 307 10.39 21.63 -7.60
CA LYS A 307 11.55 22.40 -7.13
C LYS A 307 12.74 21.54 -6.70
N TYR A 308 12.47 20.49 -5.93
CA TYR A 308 13.51 19.70 -5.28
C TYR A 308 13.94 18.48 -6.08
N LEU A 309 13.06 17.94 -6.96
CA LEU A 309 13.35 16.74 -7.73
C LEU A 309 13.39 17.00 -9.24
N TYR A 310 12.29 17.43 -9.86
CA TYR A 310 12.18 17.45 -11.33
C TYR A 310 13.06 18.53 -11.97
N ASP A 311 13.13 19.74 -11.39
CA ASP A 311 14.05 20.79 -11.87
C ASP A 311 15.53 20.42 -11.68
N LYS A 312 15.83 19.38 -10.88
CA LYS A 312 17.18 18.85 -10.63
C LYS A 312 17.46 17.51 -11.30
N GLY A 313 16.52 16.99 -12.10
CA GLY A 313 16.67 15.69 -12.78
C GLY A 313 16.69 14.48 -11.83
N LYS A 314 16.05 14.57 -10.65
CA LYS A 314 16.00 13.52 -9.62
C LYS A 314 14.66 12.81 -9.51
N GLY A 315 13.64 13.21 -10.29
CA GLY A 315 12.32 12.59 -10.26
C GLY A 315 12.32 11.22 -10.93
N TYR A 316 11.46 10.33 -10.44
CA TYR A 316 11.32 8.95 -10.92
C TYR A 316 10.26 8.80 -12.02
N ALA A 317 9.23 9.67 -12.09
CA ALA A 317 8.32 9.69 -13.23
C ALA A 317 9.03 10.29 -14.46
N ALA A 318 8.67 9.81 -15.66
CA ALA A 318 9.30 10.26 -16.90
C ALA A 318 9.01 11.75 -17.19
N LYS A 319 7.83 12.23 -16.76
CA LYS A 319 7.39 13.63 -16.93
C LYS A 319 6.70 14.13 -15.67
N LEU A 320 6.85 15.43 -15.40
CA LEU A 320 6.19 16.08 -14.27
C LEU A 320 4.65 15.96 -14.33
N ASP A 321 4.06 15.98 -15.52
CA ASP A 321 2.61 15.87 -15.67
C ASP A 321 2.05 14.52 -15.17
N GLU A 322 2.83 13.45 -15.24
CA GLU A 322 2.46 12.11 -14.73
C GLU A 322 2.31 12.09 -13.20
N THR A 323 2.92 13.06 -12.50
CA THR A 323 2.84 13.15 -11.05
C THR A 323 1.46 13.53 -10.53
N GLY A 324 0.61 14.12 -11.39
CA GLY A 324 -0.79 14.43 -11.09
C GLY A 324 -1.75 13.26 -11.30
N GLU A 325 -1.27 12.07 -11.68
CA GLU A 325 -2.12 10.90 -11.89
C GLU A 325 -2.40 10.16 -10.57
N ILE A 326 -3.58 9.53 -10.51
CA ILE A 326 -4.10 8.90 -9.28
C ILE A 326 -3.13 7.93 -8.64
N LEU A 327 -2.53 7.03 -9.43
CA LEU A 327 -1.64 6.00 -8.86
C LEU A 327 -0.30 6.56 -8.38
N TYR A 328 0.23 7.59 -9.04
CA TYR A 328 1.41 8.29 -8.55
C TYR A 328 1.12 8.98 -7.21
N ILE A 329 -0.01 9.70 -7.11
CA ILE A 329 -0.46 10.35 -5.88
C ILE A 329 -0.62 9.32 -4.74
N ARG A 330 -1.16 8.14 -5.03
CA ARG A 330 -1.24 7.04 -4.05
C ARG A 330 0.11 6.55 -3.58
N GLY A 331 1.11 6.55 -4.47
CA GLY A 331 2.49 6.30 -4.10
C GLY A 331 3.02 7.31 -3.09
N LEU A 332 2.80 8.61 -3.36
CA LEU A 332 3.15 9.68 -2.43
C LEU A 332 2.49 9.51 -1.05
N ILE A 333 1.18 9.24 -1.03
CA ILE A 333 0.41 9.04 0.21
C ILE A 333 0.92 7.83 0.99
N ASN A 334 1.17 6.72 0.30
CA ASN A 334 1.66 5.49 0.92
C ASN A 334 3.01 5.69 1.63
N ALA A 335 3.93 6.39 0.96
CA ALA A 335 5.23 6.75 1.54
C ALA A 335 5.09 7.77 2.68
N MET A 336 4.21 8.77 2.54
CA MET A 336 3.93 9.78 3.56
C MET A 336 3.46 9.12 4.86
N LEU A 337 2.53 8.18 4.80
CA LEU A 337 2.02 7.46 5.97
C LEU A 337 3.14 6.75 6.75
N GLY A 338 4.04 6.06 6.04
CA GLY A 338 5.18 5.40 6.66
C GLY A 338 6.20 6.37 7.26
N VAL A 339 6.48 7.47 6.57
CA VAL A 339 7.38 8.53 7.06
C VAL A 339 6.82 9.20 8.31
N GLU A 340 5.52 9.50 8.36
CA GLU A 340 4.89 10.10 9.53
C GLU A 340 4.81 9.12 10.71
N ALA A 341 4.65 7.82 10.45
CA ALA A 341 4.77 6.82 11.51
C ALA A 341 6.18 6.79 12.13
N ILE A 342 7.23 6.92 11.31
CA ILE A 342 8.61 7.04 11.81
C ILE A 342 8.77 8.34 12.62
N ARG A 343 8.24 9.49 12.14
CA ARG A 343 8.30 10.77 12.90
C ARG A 343 7.64 10.65 14.26
N THR A 344 6.42 10.06 14.30
CA THR A 344 5.69 9.80 15.54
C THR A 344 6.49 8.92 16.50
N ALA A 345 7.10 7.86 15.98
CA ALA A 345 7.95 6.98 16.78
C ALA A 345 9.22 7.70 17.29
N GLN A 346 9.81 8.60 16.48
CA GLN A 346 10.99 9.37 16.89
C GLN A 346 10.69 10.37 18.02
N GLU A 347 9.44 10.78 18.21
CA GLU A 347 9.05 11.60 19.37
C GLU A 347 9.25 10.84 20.69
N LYS A 348 9.01 9.54 20.70
CA LYS A 348 9.21 8.66 21.87
C LYS A 348 10.65 8.13 21.97
N PHE A 349 11.20 7.62 20.87
CA PHE A 349 12.44 6.84 20.88
C PHE A 349 13.68 7.63 20.47
N GLY A 350 13.52 8.93 20.14
CA GLY A 350 14.59 9.84 19.73
C GLY A 350 14.83 9.85 18.22
N LYS A 351 15.46 10.92 17.75
CA LYS A 351 15.75 11.21 16.33
C LYS A 351 16.95 10.38 15.85
N LYS A 352 16.71 9.09 15.63
CA LYS A 352 17.70 8.07 15.23
C LYS A 352 17.03 7.05 14.32
N PRO A 353 17.78 6.16 13.64
CA PRO A 353 17.20 4.99 12.98
C PRO A 353 16.43 4.13 13.97
N LEU A 354 15.23 3.70 13.58
CA LEU A 354 14.30 2.95 14.41
C LEU A 354 14.14 1.51 13.90
N THR A 355 13.91 0.58 14.82
CA THR A 355 13.52 -0.79 14.50
C THR A 355 12.06 -0.85 14.03
N GLY A 356 11.67 -1.92 13.31
CA GLY A 356 10.28 -2.13 12.92
C GLY A 356 9.31 -2.16 14.12
N GLU A 357 9.73 -2.68 15.29
CA GLU A 357 8.92 -2.66 16.51
C GLU A 357 8.64 -1.23 17.02
N GLN A 358 9.62 -0.36 16.96
CA GLN A 358 9.44 1.06 17.31
C GLN A 358 8.56 1.78 16.29
N VAL A 359 8.70 1.46 14.99
CA VAL A 359 7.84 2.03 13.94
C VAL A 359 6.40 1.53 14.06
N ARG A 360 6.18 0.25 14.45
CA ARG A 360 4.85 -0.26 14.79
C ARG A 360 4.17 0.58 15.87
N TRP A 361 4.91 0.93 16.93
CA TRP A 361 4.39 1.85 17.94
C TRP A 361 3.99 3.21 17.33
N GLY A 362 4.81 3.76 16.43
CA GLY A 362 4.50 4.98 15.72
C GLY A 362 3.24 4.89 14.87
N LEU A 363 3.01 3.74 14.22
CA LEU A 363 1.78 3.47 13.47
C LEU A 363 0.56 3.44 14.38
N GLU A 364 0.59 2.73 15.50
CA GLU A 364 -0.53 2.67 16.46
C GLU A 364 -0.80 4.01 17.19
N ASN A 365 0.11 4.96 17.11
CA ASN A 365 -0.05 6.30 17.68
C ASN A 365 -0.14 7.40 16.61
N LEU A 366 -0.30 7.02 15.35
CA LEU A 366 -0.39 7.95 14.23
C LEU A 366 -1.67 8.78 14.33
N ASN A 367 -1.52 10.10 14.34
CA ASN A 367 -2.62 11.06 14.37
C ASN A 367 -2.35 12.18 13.37
N LEU A 368 -2.80 12.00 12.13
CA LEU A 368 -2.70 13.01 11.08
C LEU A 368 -3.97 13.86 11.07
N THR A 369 -3.90 15.00 11.73
CA THR A 369 -4.97 16.01 11.72
C THR A 369 -5.04 16.73 10.37
N ALA A 370 -6.13 17.42 10.09
CA ALA A 370 -6.26 18.25 8.89
C ALA A 370 -5.12 19.30 8.81
N GLU A 371 -4.75 19.89 9.96
CA GLU A 371 -3.63 20.83 10.04
C GLU A 371 -2.30 20.15 9.67
N ARG A 372 -2.06 18.91 10.17
CA ARG A 372 -0.85 18.17 9.82
C ARG A 372 -0.81 17.82 8.33
N LEU A 373 -1.91 17.34 7.76
CA LEU A 373 -2.02 17.06 6.33
C LEU A 373 -1.73 18.29 5.48
N LYS A 374 -2.24 19.47 5.89
CA LYS A 374 -1.94 20.75 5.24
C LYS A 374 -0.45 21.11 5.30
N GLN A 375 0.20 20.95 6.46
CA GLN A 375 1.65 21.19 6.61
C GLN A 375 2.48 20.27 5.71
N LEU A 376 2.02 19.03 5.48
CA LEU A 376 2.65 18.06 4.60
C LEU A 376 2.38 18.33 3.11
N GLY A 377 1.51 19.30 2.79
CA GLY A 377 1.14 19.64 1.42
C GLY A 377 -0.01 18.79 0.85
N PHE A 378 -0.73 18.04 1.69
CA PHE A 378 -1.90 17.21 1.33
C PHE A 378 -3.24 17.85 1.74
N ASP A 379 -3.32 19.19 1.73
CA ASP A 379 -4.55 19.92 2.09
C ASP A 379 -5.72 19.50 1.18
N ASN A 380 -6.84 19.07 1.78
CA ASN A 380 -8.04 18.54 1.12
C ASN A 380 -7.86 17.25 0.30
N GLU A 381 -6.66 16.67 0.27
CA GLU A 381 -6.43 15.40 -0.44
C GLU A 381 -6.96 14.19 0.34
N LEU A 382 -6.86 14.23 1.65
CA LEU A 382 -7.24 13.16 2.56
C LEU A 382 -8.12 13.66 3.71
N GLN A 383 -8.90 12.76 4.29
CA GLN A 383 -9.51 12.98 5.59
C GLN A 383 -8.51 12.71 6.72
N PRO A 384 -8.66 13.33 7.90
CA PRO A 384 -7.84 13.04 9.07
C PRO A 384 -7.78 11.55 9.40
N ILE A 385 -6.62 11.10 9.88
CA ILE A 385 -6.32 9.70 10.15
C ILE A 385 -5.90 9.56 11.60
N ARG A 386 -6.55 8.66 12.34
CA ARG A 386 -6.17 8.35 13.71
C ARG A 386 -6.12 6.85 13.91
N VAL A 387 -4.95 6.30 14.06
CA VAL A 387 -4.70 4.88 14.27
C VAL A 387 -4.56 4.56 15.76
N SER A 388 -4.96 3.37 16.15
CA SER A 388 -4.75 2.85 17.50
C SER A 388 -4.64 1.32 17.42
N CYS A 389 -4.21 0.66 18.49
CA CYS A 389 -4.22 -0.80 18.54
C CYS A 389 -5.61 -1.41 18.29
N ALA A 390 -6.69 -0.75 18.69
CA ALA A 390 -8.05 -1.22 18.44
C ALA A 390 -8.53 -0.98 17.01
N ASP A 391 -7.86 -0.10 16.26
CA ASP A 391 -8.25 0.29 14.91
C ASP A 391 -7.01 0.64 14.08
N HIS A 392 -6.53 -0.31 13.30
CA HIS A 392 -5.40 -0.14 12.39
C HIS A 392 -5.78 0.50 11.04
N GLU A 393 -7.08 0.75 10.79
CA GLU A 393 -7.56 1.40 9.57
C GLU A 393 -7.40 2.93 9.63
N GLY A 394 -7.69 3.52 10.77
CA GLY A 394 -7.48 4.93 11.08
C GLY A 394 -8.50 5.90 10.50
N THR A 395 -9.14 5.57 9.40
CA THR A 395 -10.29 6.27 8.80
C THR A 395 -11.09 5.30 7.95
N ARG A 396 -12.36 5.63 7.70
CA ARG A 396 -13.30 4.77 6.95
C ARG A 396 -14.07 5.59 5.91
N THR A 397 -13.42 6.56 5.35
CA THR A 397 -14.03 7.48 4.39
C THR A 397 -13.47 7.30 3.00
N GLY A 398 -14.32 7.50 2.02
CA GLY A 398 -13.96 7.55 0.62
C GLY A 398 -14.97 8.36 -0.15
N ARG A 399 -14.75 8.48 -1.44
CA ARG A 399 -15.59 9.26 -2.37
C ARG A 399 -15.86 8.41 -3.61
N ILE A 400 -16.82 8.86 -4.41
CA ILE A 400 -17.00 8.35 -5.76
C ILE A 400 -16.47 9.40 -6.74
N GLN A 401 -15.77 8.92 -7.75
CA GLN A 401 -15.29 9.70 -8.88
C GLN A 401 -15.81 9.09 -10.18
N THR A 402 -15.98 9.92 -11.22
CA THR A 402 -16.45 9.53 -12.54
C THR A 402 -15.48 9.97 -13.62
N TRP A 403 -15.21 9.11 -14.58
CA TRP A 403 -14.40 9.39 -15.76
C TRP A 403 -15.24 10.10 -16.83
N ASP A 404 -14.86 11.31 -17.23
CA ASP A 404 -15.59 12.10 -18.25
C ASP A 404 -15.12 11.84 -19.69
N GLY A 405 -14.15 10.95 -19.88
CA GLY A 405 -13.46 10.68 -21.12
C GLY A 405 -12.06 11.31 -21.22
N LYS A 406 -11.72 12.22 -20.30
CA LYS A 406 -10.43 12.93 -20.28
C LYS A 406 -9.78 12.94 -18.90
N LYS A 407 -10.56 13.11 -17.84
CA LYS A 407 -10.10 13.19 -16.46
C LYS A 407 -11.12 12.60 -15.50
N TRP A 408 -10.65 12.27 -14.31
CA TRP A 408 -11.49 11.92 -13.19
C TRP A 408 -12.07 13.18 -12.53
N ASN A 409 -13.36 13.15 -12.23
CA ASN A 409 -14.06 14.20 -11.52
C ASN A 409 -14.74 13.62 -10.28
N ILE A 410 -14.72 14.36 -9.18
CA ILE A 410 -15.41 13.94 -7.96
C ILE A 410 -16.93 13.97 -8.22
N ALA A 411 -17.61 12.88 -7.87
CA ALA A 411 -19.04 12.67 -8.07
C ALA A 411 -19.82 12.60 -6.75
N SER A 412 -19.15 12.58 -5.60
CA SER A 412 -19.80 12.58 -4.27
C SER A 412 -19.03 13.41 -3.26
N ASP A 413 -19.68 13.78 -2.17
CA ASP A 413 -19.03 14.15 -0.94
C ASP A 413 -18.30 12.93 -0.33
N TRP A 414 -17.62 13.14 0.81
CA TRP A 414 -17.03 12.06 1.57
C TRP A 414 -18.12 11.18 2.17
N ILE A 415 -18.03 9.88 1.91
CA ILE A 415 -18.93 8.85 2.42
C ILE A 415 -18.18 8.07 3.50
N THR A 416 -18.77 7.94 4.66
CA THR A 416 -18.23 7.10 5.74
C THR A 416 -18.88 5.73 5.68
N ALA A 417 -18.06 4.68 5.66
CA ALA A 417 -18.56 3.31 5.70
C ALA A 417 -19.31 3.03 7.02
N ASP A 418 -20.33 2.20 6.96
CA ASP A 418 -21.20 1.87 8.06
C ASP A 418 -20.53 0.92 9.06
N ASP A 419 -19.98 1.50 10.11
CA ASP A 419 -19.25 0.75 11.14
C ASP A 419 -20.16 -0.18 11.96
N SER A 420 -21.47 0.06 11.98
CA SER A 420 -22.42 -0.85 12.64
C SER A 420 -22.49 -2.22 11.94
N ILE A 421 -22.10 -2.29 10.68
CA ILE A 421 -22.03 -3.51 9.87
C ILE A 421 -20.61 -4.07 9.83
N ILE A 422 -19.61 -3.19 9.58
CA ILE A 422 -18.23 -3.63 9.35
C ILE A 422 -17.55 -4.05 10.66
N ALA A 423 -17.72 -3.32 11.76
CA ALA A 423 -17.05 -3.67 13.02
C ALA A 423 -17.40 -5.06 13.56
N PRO A 424 -18.67 -5.50 13.56
CA PRO A 424 -18.99 -6.90 13.91
C PRO A 424 -18.34 -7.92 12.97
N MET A 425 -18.28 -7.66 11.65
CA MET A 425 -17.63 -8.56 10.69
C MET A 425 -16.12 -8.65 10.95
N VAL A 426 -15.47 -7.53 11.22
CA VAL A 426 -14.04 -7.48 11.58
C VAL A 426 -13.80 -8.32 12.84
N LYS A 427 -14.59 -8.10 13.88
CA LYS A 427 -14.44 -8.80 15.15
C LYS A 427 -14.63 -10.32 15.00
N GLU A 428 -15.63 -10.74 14.25
CA GLU A 428 -15.90 -12.17 13.98
C GLU A 428 -14.74 -12.82 13.20
N ALA A 429 -14.29 -12.20 12.10
CA ALA A 429 -13.22 -12.72 11.27
C ALA A 429 -11.88 -12.73 12.00
N ALA A 430 -11.56 -11.68 12.77
CA ALA A 430 -10.36 -11.61 13.58
C ALA A 430 -10.35 -12.69 14.69
N ALA A 431 -11.47 -12.88 15.38
CA ALA A 431 -11.61 -13.93 16.40
C ALA A 431 -11.42 -15.34 15.81
N LYS A 432 -11.98 -15.59 14.62
CA LYS A 432 -11.78 -16.85 13.90
C LYS A 432 -10.31 -17.07 13.57
N TYR A 433 -9.64 -16.07 13.01
CA TYR A 433 -8.21 -16.13 12.71
C TYR A 433 -7.36 -16.35 13.97
N ALA A 434 -7.67 -15.62 15.06
CA ALA A 434 -6.96 -15.79 16.33
C ALA A 434 -7.09 -17.22 16.88
N ALA A 435 -8.29 -17.82 16.79
CA ALA A 435 -8.50 -19.21 17.21
C ALA A 435 -7.75 -20.20 16.34
N GLU A 436 -7.76 -20.05 15.01
CA GLU A 436 -7.04 -20.89 14.07
C GLU A 436 -5.52 -20.83 14.26
N LYS A 437 -4.98 -19.65 14.54
CA LYS A 437 -3.55 -19.39 14.70
C LYS A 437 -3.07 -19.43 16.16
N LYS A 438 -3.97 -19.67 17.10
CA LYS A 438 -3.68 -19.69 18.56
C LYS A 438 -3.07 -18.37 19.05
N ILE A 439 -3.58 -17.26 18.52
CA ILE A 439 -3.17 -15.91 18.92
C ILE A 439 -4.01 -15.48 20.14
N THR A 440 -3.36 -14.98 21.17
CA THR A 440 -4.05 -14.29 22.26
C THR A 440 -4.23 -12.82 21.87
N PRO A 441 -5.48 -12.33 21.70
CA PRO A 441 -5.70 -10.92 21.35
C PRO A 441 -5.17 -10.00 22.45
N GLY A 442 -4.54 -8.90 22.05
CA GLY A 442 -4.03 -7.89 22.98
C GLY A 442 -3.14 -6.86 22.29
N CYS A 443 -3.10 -5.67 22.87
CA CYS A 443 -2.23 -4.61 22.41
C CYS A 443 -0.82 -4.84 22.88
N LEU A 444 0.15 -4.76 21.97
CA LEU A 444 1.56 -4.88 22.33
C LEU A 444 2.05 -3.59 23.00
N VAL A 445 2.75 -3.73 24.11
CA VAL A 445 3.46 -2.61 24.76
C VAL A 445 4.87 -2.56 24.19
N THR A 446 5.25 -1.43 23.61
CA THR A 446 6.61 -1.16 23.14
C THR A 446 7.29 -0.23 24.14
N ASN A 447 8.30 -0.73 24.83
CA ASN A 447 9.09 0.00 25.85
C ASN A 447 10.15 0.90 25.21
#